data_6d03437ca71d75ec7c61c37b403d4277
#
_entry.id   6d03437ca71d75ec7c61c37b403d4277
#
_cell.length_a   1.000
_cell.length_b   1.000
_cell.length_c   1.000
_cell.angle_alpha   90.00
_cell.angle_beta   90.00
_cell.angle_gamma   90.00
#
_symmetry.space_group_name_H-M   'P 1'
#
loop_
_entity.id
_entity.type
_entity.pdbx_description
1 polymer ?
#
loop_
_entity_poly.entity_id
_entity_poly.type
_entity_poly.pdbx_seq_one_letter_code
_entity_poly.pdbx_strand_id
1 'polypeptide(L)'
;MRRTQGYDHCSHSEIVLGNIPNILKLLAAISLAASCFVSCKSGISEADSLNLNNTPIQTIENVFAVRTTNGKLGLRMESRLMEHYETDDMDYDFFPDGISVFAYTDEGLLESVIIADNAIHKLPKGSRNTDDEVWEAYGNVVLHNVIKQETMETDTLYWDQTKEEIYNDCYVKIYSSDGFMQGYGMRSDDRMRNARLNKVFNNYVFVEKDTTAVIIDSVNFIGPFPKKINKFAP
;
A
#
# COMPACT_ATOMS: atom_id res chain seq x y z
N MET A 1 -42.84 9.51 -77.27
CA MET A 1 -41.86 10.33 -78.01
C MET A 1 -40.46 10.03 -77.47
N ARG A 2 -39.73 9.34 -78.26
CA ARG A 2 -38.38 9.56 -78.76
C ARG A 2 -37.30 9.93 -77.72
N ARG A 3 -36.37 8.96 -77.53
CA ARG A 3 -34.94 8.96 -78.00
C ARG A 3 -34.02 9.62 -76.94
N THR A 4 -32.78 9.22 -76.64
CA THR A 4 -31.74 8.33 -77.21
C THR A 4 -30.66 8.17 -76.13
N GLN A 5 -30.13 6.99 -75.93
CA GLN A 5 -28.75 6.50 -76.06
C GLN A 5 -27.62 7.47 -75.68
N GLY A 6 -26.74 7.02 -74.86
CA GLY A 6 -25.35 7.45 -74.68
C GLY A 6 -24.56 6.38 -73.92
N TYR A 7 -24.01 5.45 -74.66
CA TYR A 7 -22.92 4.55 -74.21
C TYR A 7 -21.64 5.37 -74.26
N ASP A 8 -20.88 5.42 -73.19
CA ASP A 8 -19.47 5.74 -73.29
C ASP A 8 -18.61 4.70 -72.56
N HIS A 9 -17.77 4.15 -73.36
CA HIS A 9 -16.69 3.22 -73.17
C HIS A 9 -15.79 3.62 -71.98
N CYS A 10 -15.66 2.74 -71.02
CA CYS A 10 -14.50 2.73 -70.14
C CYS A 10 -13.44 1.84 -70.78
N SER A 11 -12.43 2.46 -71.37
CA SER A 11 -11.29 1.75 -71.97
C SER A 11 -10.43 1.15 -70.86
N HIS A 12 -10.35 -0.17 -70.82
CA HIS A 12 -9.32 -0.87 -70.12
C HIS A 12 -7.95 -0.56 -70.75
N SER A 13 -7.11 0.19 -70.12
CA SER A 13 -5.68 0.24 -70.44
C SER A 13 -5.01 -0.99 -69.85
N GLU A 14 -4.85 -1.99 -70.70
CA GLU A 14 -3.91 -3.08 -70.43
C GLU A 14 -2.50 -2.50 -70.38
N ILE A 15 -1.91 -2.52 -69.17
CA ILE A 15 -0.49 -2.24 -69.01
C ILE A 15 0.26 -3.47 -69.54
N VAL A 16 0.72 -3.36 -70.77
CA VAL A 16 1.65 -4.31 -71.39
C VAL A 16 2.98 -4.22 -70.62
N LEU A 17 3.17 -5.11 -69.71
CA LEU A 17 4.48 -5.31 -69.03
C LEU A 17 5.47 -5.87 -70.08
N GLY A 18 6.12 -4.95 -70.78
CA GLY A 18 7.23 -5.29 -71.64
C GLY A 18 8.33 -6.05 -70.83
N ASN A 19 8.95 -6.97 -71.55
CA ASN A 19 9.96 -7.94 -71.12
C ASN A 19 11.04 -7.28 -70.24
N ILE A 20 10.81 -7.19 -68.93
CA ILE A 20 11.81 -6.72 -67.96
C ILE A 20 12.82 -7.84 -67.78
N PRO A 21 14.12 -7.59 -68.04
CA PRO A 21 15.16 -8.63 -67.96
C PRO A 21 15.15 -9.22 -66.53
N ASN A 22 15.29 -10.54 -66.47
CA ASN A 22 15.22 -11.29 -65.19
C ASN A 22 16.11 -10.74 -64.08
N ILE A 23 17.18 -10.04 -64.43
CA ILE A 23 18.09 -9.36 -63.52
C ILE A 23 17.38 -8.21 -62.78
N LEU A 24 16.51 -7.45 -63.46
CA LEU A 24 15.77 -6.33 -62.83
C LEU A 24 14.68 -6.83 -61.85
N LYS A 25 14.06 -7.98 -62.16
CA LYS A 25 13.12 -8.67 -61.27
C LYS A 25 13.84 -9.22 -60.04
N LEU A 26 15.04 -9.73 -60.20
CA LEU A 26 15.86 -10.25 -59.11
C LEU A 26 16.32 -9.11 -58.17
N LEU A 27 16.73 -7.97 -58.72
CA LEU A 27 17.13 -6.79 -57.96
C LEU A 27 15.93 -6.17 -57.20
N ALA A 28 14.73 -6.14 -57.79
CA ALA A 28 13.54 -5.69 -57.12
C ALA A 28 13.12 -6.62 -55.96
N ALA A 29 13.26 -7.93 -56.13
CA ALA A 29 12.98 -8.91 -55.08
C ALA A 29 13.99 -8.83 -53.92
N ILE A 30 15.24 -8.58 -54.20
CA ILE A 30 16.31 -8.41 -53.20
C ILE A 30 16.12 -7.11 -52.41
N SER A 31 15.71 -6.01 -53.07
CA SER A 31 15.46 -4.74 -52.39
C SER A 31 14.20 -4.82 -51.50
N LEU A 32 13.17 -5.55 -51.88
CA LEU A 32 11.97 -5.78 -51.10
C LEU A 32 12.26 -6.68 -49.88
N ALA A 33 13.12 -7.70 -50.03
CA ALA A 33 13.57 -8.54 -48.92
C ALA A 33 14.47 -7.78 -47.95
N ALA A 34 15.35 -6.91 -48.45
CA ALA A 34 16.23 -6.09 -47.60
C ALA A 34 15.47 -5.07 -46.72
N SER A 35 14.32 -4.55 -47.18
CA SER A 35 13.51 -3.63 -46.43
C SER A 35 12.77 -4.29 -45.23
N CYS A 36 12.59 -5.61 -45.25
CA CYS A 36 11.99 -6.34 -44.10
C CYS A 36 12.96 -6.55 -42.93
N PHE A 37 14.26 -6.40 -43.12
CA PHE A 37 15.24 -6.57 -42.04
C PHE A 37 15.56 -5.29 -41.25
N VAL A 38 15.03 -4.12 -41.61
CA VAL A 38 15.32 -2.84 -40.96
C VAL A 38 14.24 -2.46 -39.94
N SER A 39 13.14 -3.24 -39.81
CA SER A 39 11.98 -2.86 -38.99
C SER A 39 11.95 -3.43 -37.56
N CYS A 40 13.07 -3.88 -37.03
CA CYS A 40 13.09 -4.31 -35.62
C CYS A 40 14.33 -3.76 -34.87
N LYS A 41 14.40 -2.44 -34.74
CA LYS A 41 15.33 -1.78 -33.79
C LYS A 41 14.71 -0.54 -33.17
N SER A 42 13.64 -0.69 -32.44
CA SER A 42 13.19 0.36 -31.52
C SER A 42 12.22 -0.23 -30.51
N GLY A 43 12.70 -0.69 -29.41
CA GLY A 43 11.88 -1.18 -28.32
C GLY A 43 12.68 -1.77 -27.16
N ILE A 44 13.93 -2.15 -27.39
CA ILE A 44 14.72 -2.82 -26.34
C ILE A 44 15.58 -1.85 -25.54
N SER A 45 15.95 -0.69 -26.12
CA SER A 45 16.82 0.27 -25.44
C SER A 45 16.12 1.10 -24.37
N GLU A 46 14.81 1.21 -24.40
CA GLU A 46 14.03 1.92 -23.39
C GLU A 46 13.71 1.03 -22.18
N ALA A 47 13.56 -0.27 -22.40
CA ALA A 47 13.40 -1.26 -21.34
C ALA A 47 14.70 -1.48 -20.52
N ASP A 48 15.87 -1.42 -21.17
CA ASP A 48 17.17 -1.54 -20.48
C ASP A 48 17.56 -0.29 -19.68
N SER A 49 16.88 0.86 -19.90
CA SER A 49 17.07 2.09 -19.14
C SER A 49 16.15 2.24 -17.94
N LEU A 50 15.15 1.38 -17.80
CA LEU A 50 14.29 1.34 -16.62
C LEU A 50 15.11 0.83 -15.44
N ASN A 51 15.35 1.71 -14.48
CA ASN A 51 15.93 1.32 -13.20
C ASN A 51 14.84 0.58 -12.41
N LEU A 52 14.79 -0.75 -12.56
CA LEU A 52 13.79 -1.60 -11.93
C LEU A 52 13.72 -1.44 -10.40
N ASN A 53 14.84 -1.01 -9.79
CA ASN A 53 14.88 -0.76 -8.35
C ASN A 53 14.05 0.47 -7.91
N ASN A 54 13.75 1.38 -8.83
CA ASN A 54 13.04 2.63 -8.55
C ASN A 54 11.74 2.79 -9.33
N THR A 55 11.33 1.77 -10.10
CA THR A 55 10.11 1.82 -10.90
C THR A 55 9.19 0.69 -10.48
N PRO A 56 7.94 0.97 -10.10
CA PRO A 56 7.01 -0.10 -9.74
C PRO A 56 6.76 -0.99 -10.97
N ILE A 57 6.80 -2.29 -10.77
CA ILE A 57 6.46 -3.28 -11.80
C ILE A 57 4.95 -3.49 -11.91
N GLN A 58 4.22 -3.16 -10.87
CA GLN A 58 2.77 -3.21 -10.83
C GLN A 58 2.22 -2.07 -9.99
N THR A 59 1.12 -1.48 -10.45
CA THR A 59 0.36 -0.45 -9.72
C THR A 59 -1.10 -0.88 -9.66
N ILE A 60 -1.69 -0.82 -8.46
CA ILE A 60 -3.10 -1.16 -8.23
C ILE A 60 -3.77 0.02 -7.55
N GLU A 61 -4.85 0.50 -8.15
CA GLU A 61 -5.68 1.55 -7.58
C GLU A 61 -6.88 0.96 -6.84
N ASN A 62 -7.31 1.64 -5.76
CA ASN A 62 -8.47 1.27 -4.95
C ASN A 62 -8.36 -0.17 -4.42
N VAL A 63 -7.28 -0.44 -3.73
CA VAL A 63 -7.01 -1.74 -3.12
C VAL A 63 -8.04 -2.03 -2.04
N PHE A 64 -8.66 -3.20 -2.15
CA PHE A 64 -9.54 -3.77 -1.14
C PHE A 64 -9.17 -5.23 -0.94
N ALA A 65 -8.58 -5.56 0.20
CA ALA A 65 -8.16 -6.91 0.52
C ALA A 65 -8.85 -7.42 1.78
N VAL A 66 -9.19 -8.70 1.78
CA VAL A 66 -9.87 -9.37 2.89
C VAL A 66 -9.17 -10.68 3.19
N ARG A 67 -8.81 -10.88 4.45
CA ARG A 67 -8.33 -12.17 4.96
C ARG A 67 -9.41 -12.82 5.81
N THR A 68 -9.76 -14.05 5.45
CA THR A 68 -10.71 -14.86 6.21
C THR A 68 -10.00 -16.03 6.88
N THR A 69 -10.42 -16.38 8.07
CA THR A 69 -9.94 -17.56 8.81
C THR A 69 -11.15 -18.40 9.19
N ASN A 70 -11.16 -19.67 8.77
CA ASN A 70 -12.29 -20.59 8.98
C ASN A 70 -13.65 -20.02 8.47
N GLY A 71 -13.63 -19.30 7.34
CA GLY A 71 -14.81 -18.69 6.73
C GLY A 71 -15.33 -17.43 7.42
N LYS A 72 -14.62 -16.93 8.42
CA LYS A 72 -14.94 -15.67 9.12
C LYS A 72 -13.99 -14.56 8.71
N LEU A 73 -14.48 -13.33 8.65
CA LEU A 73 -13.67 -12.16 8.38
C LEU A 73 -12.71 -11.92 9.55
N GLY A 74 -11.41 -12.02 9.29
CA GLY A 74 -10.38 -11.76 10.29
C GLY A 74 -9.74 -10.39 10.12
N LEU A 75 -9.50 -9.97 8.86
CA LEU A 75 -8.85 -8.71 8.56
C LEU A 75 -9.37 -8.15 7.23
N ARG A 76 -9.51 -6.83 7.16
CA ARG A 76 -9.79 -6.07 5.93
C ARG A 76 -8.77 -4.95 5.80
N MET A 77 -8.24 -4.75 4.61
CA MET A 77 -7.29 -3.69 4.28
C MET A 77 -7.82 -2.88 3.11
N GLU A 78 -7.68 -1.58 3.20
CA GLU A 78 -8.05 -0.62 2.17
C GLU A 78 -6.92 0.39 1.94
N SER A 79 -6.64 0.68 0.66
CA SER A 79 -5.72 1.74 0.26
C SER A 79 -6.14 2.30 -1.09
N ARG A 80 -5.83 3.57 -1.35
CA ARG A 80 -6.11 4.19 -2.66
C ARG A 80 -5.14 3.73 -3.73
N LEU A 81 -3.90 3.46 -3.35
CA LEU A 81 -2.83 3.09 -4.27
C LEU A 81 -1.90 2.07 -3.61
N MET A 82 -1.49 1.08 -4.39
CA MET A 82 -0.42 0.15 -4.06
C MET A 82 0.53 0.06 -5.24
N GLU A 83 1.79 0.16 -4.99
CA GLU A 83 2.87 0.02 -5.95
C GLU A 83 3.76 -1.16 -5.55
N HIS A 84 3.91 -2.14 -6.42
CA HIS A 84 4.77 -3.29 -6.20
C HIS A 84 6.13 -3.09 -6.84
N TYR A 85 7.18 -3.31 -6.07
CA TYR A 85 8.57 -3.17 -6.47
C TYR A 85 9.31 -4.49 -6.30
N GLU A 86 10.13 -4.83 -7.29
CA GLU A 86 11.10 -5.92 -7.20
C GLU A 86 12.52 -5.33 -7.28
N THR A 87 13.31 -5.57 -6.24
CA THR A 87 14.74 -5.22 -6.21
C THR A 87 15.58 -6.48 -6.20
N ASP A 88 16.89 -6.38 -6.24
CA ASP A 88 17.77 -7.54 -6.22
C ASP A 88 17.67 -8.33 -4.89
N ASP A 89 17.44 -7.64 -3.79
CA ASP A 89 17.45 -8.23 -2.43
C ASP A 89 16.06 -8.46 -1.85
N MET A 90 15.04 -7.72 -2.32
CA MET A 90 13.74 -7.66 -1.67
C MET A 90 12.63 -7.31 -2.66
N ASP A 91 11.47 -7.94 -2.48
CA ASP A 91 10.21 -7.47 -3.05
C ASP A 91 9.44 -6.70 -1.99
N TYR A 92 8.73 -5.63 -2.38
CA TYR A 92 7.91 -4.89 -1.44
C TYR A 92 6.71 -4.24 -2.11
N ASP A 93 5.64 -4.15 -1.32
CA ASP A 93 4.44 -3.39 -1.67
C ASP A 93 4.47 -2.06 -0.93
N PHE A 94 4.37 -0.97 -1.65
CA PHE A 94 4.33 0.39 -1.09
C PHE A 94 2.93 0.98 -1.23
N PHE A 95 2.45 1.63 -0.18
CA PHE A 95 1.14 2.28 -0.10
C PHE A 95 1.33 3.78 0.14
N PRO A 96 1.56 4.59 -0.93
CA PRO A 96 1.90 6.02 -0.79
C PRO A 96 0.74 6.91 -0.37
N ASP A 97 -0.49 6.49 -0.62
CA ASP A 97 -1.70 7.29 -0.41
C ASP A 97 -2.47 6.87 0.86
N GLY A 98 -1.77 6.27 1.80
CA GLY A 98 -2.33 5.82 3.06
C GLY A 98 -2.85 4.39 3.05
N ILE A 99 -3.04 3.86 4.25
CA ILE A 99 -3.58 2.52 4.49
C ILE A 99 -4.56 2.56 5.65
N SER A 100 -5.61 1.75 5.55
CA SER A 100 -6.53 1.46 6.63
C SER A 100 -6.67 -0.04 6.80
N VAL A 101 -6.40 -0.54 8.00
CA VAL A 101 -6.49 -1.96 8.34
C VAL A 101 -7.52 -2.13 9.45
N PHE A 102 -8.47 -3.03 9.25
CA PHE A 102 -9.56 -3.34 10.17
C PHE A 102 -9.43 -4.78 10.61
N ALA A 103 -9.26 -5.03 11.90
CA ALA A 103 -9.21 -6.38 12.47
C ALA A 103 -10.54 -6.71 13.18
N TYR A 104 -10.94 -7.96 13.07
CA TYR A 104 -12.23 -8.44 13.58
C TYR A 104 -12.02 -9.59 14.57
N THR A 105 -12.90 -9.70 15.56
CA THR A 105 -12.96 -10.84 16.48
C THR A 105 -13.46 -12.11 15.75
N ASP A 106 -13.35 -13.24 16.42
CA ASP A 106 -13.90 -14.51 15.92
C ASP A 106 -15.44 -14.49 15.76
N GLU A 107 -16.13 -13.58 16.44
CA GLU A 107 -17.57 -13.34 16.31
C GLU A 107 -17.90 -12.38 15.15
N GLY A 108 -16.89 -11.79 14.48
CA GLY A 108 -17.04 -10.86 13.37
C GLY A 108 -17.27 -9.41 13.78
N LEU A 109 -16.99 -9.07 15.04
CA LEU A 109 -17.07 -7.69 15.53
C LEU A 109 -15.77 -6.95 15.23
N LEU A 110 -15.86 -5.68 14.88
CA LEU A 110 -14.67 -4.83 14.71
C LEU A 110 -13.94 -4.68 16.04
N GLU A 111 -12.68 -5.13 16.09
CA GLU A 111 -11.84 -5.10 17.29
C GLU A 111 -10.86 -3.94 17.27
N SER A 112 -10.16 -3.75 16.14
CA SER A 112 -9.20 -2.65 16.01
C SER A 112 -9.13 -2.09 14.60
N VAL A 113 -8.68 -0.83 14.52
CA VAL A 113 -8.45 -0.10 13.27
C VAL A 113 -7.07 0.52 13.33
N ILE A 114 -6.26 0.33 12.27
CA ILE A 114 -4.98 1.00 12.08
C ILE A 114 -5.12 1.90 10.85
N ILE A 115 -4.70 3.16 10.98
CA ILE A 115 -4.64 4.12 9.87
C ILE A 115 -3.25 4.74 9.87
N ALA A 116 -2.66 4.90 8.69
CA ALA A 116 -1.38 5.58 8.51
C ALA A 116 -1.36 6.32 7.17
N ASP A 117 -0.50 7.34 7.07
CA ASP A 117 -0.32 8.08 5.81
C ASP A 117 0.38 7.24 4.75
N ASN A 118 1.26 6.32 5.17
CA ASN A 118 1.99 5.42 4.28
C ASN A 118 2.19 4.05 4.94
N ALA A 119 2.41 3.02 4.10
CA ALA A 119 2.87 1.71 4.57
C ALA A 119 3.77 1.02 3.55
N ILE A 120 4.59 0.11 4.04
CA ILE A 120 5.42 -0.79 3.25
C ILE A 120 5.27 -2.21 3.78
N HIS A 121 5.00 -3.15 2.89
CA HIS A 121 5.07 -4.58 3.15
C HIS A 121 6.33 -5.13 2.51
N LYS A 122 7.25 -5.63 3.29
CA LYS A 122 8.59 -6.11 2.86
C LYS A 122 8.63 -7.63 2.83
N LEU A 123 9.10 -8.17 1.70
CA LEU A 123 9.20 -9.59 1.39
C LEU A 123 10.66 -9.91 0.99
N PRO A 124 11.53 -10.31 1.93
CA PRO A 124 12.93 -10.60 1.62
C PRO A 124 13.07 -11.75 0.61
N LYS A 125 13.86 -11.55 -0.45
CA LYS A 125 14.16 -12.60 -1.43
C LYS A 125 15.00 -13.70 -0.83
N GLY A 126 14.66 -14.95 -1.15
CA GLY A 126 15.40 -16.12 -0.69
C GLY A 126 15.09 -16.55 0.73
N SER A 127 14.28 -15.83 1.47
CA SER A 127 13.69 -16.36 2.70
C SER A 127 12.73 -17.48 2.35
N ARG A 128 12.96 -18.65 2.95
CA ARG A 128 12.06 -19.81 2.79
C ARG A 128 10.90 -19.75 3.79
N ASN A 129 10.94 -18.81 4.69
CA ASN A 129 9.96 -18.62 5.73
C ASN A 129 9.25 -17.30 5.51
N THR A 130 7.94 -17.30 5.61
CA THR A 130 7.11 -16.10 5.76
C THR A 130 7.43 -15.32 7.05
N ASP A 131 8.34 -15.87 7.87
CA ASP A 131 8.75 -15.32 9.16
C ASP A 131 9.52 -13.99 9.05
N ASP A 132 10.02 -13.67 7.85
CA ASP A 132 10.78 -12.45 7.60
C ASP A 132 9.91 -11.33 6.97
N GLU A 133 8.61 -11.58 6.80
CA GLU A 133 7.68 -10.57 6.31
C GLU A 133 7.42 -9.51 7.38
N VAL A 134 7.66 -8.26 7.04
CA VAL A 134 7.46 -7.12 7.94
C VAL A 134 6.59 -6.07 7.30
N TRP A 135 5.55 -5.68 7.99
CA TRP A 135 4.78 -4.49 7.69
C TRP A 135 5.30 -3.30 8.49
N GLU A 136 5.46 -2.18 7.82
CA GLU A 136 5.83 -0.91 8.41
C GLU A 136 4.79 0.13 8.00
N ALA A 137 4.08 0.70 8.97
CA ALA A 137 3.18 1.83 8.78
C ALA A 137 3.84 3.08 9.35
N TYR A 138 3.79 4.20 8.62
CA TYR A 138 4.44 5.43 9.06
C TYR A 138 3.72 6.69 8.58
N GLY A 139 3.95 7.78 9.29
CA GLY A 139 3.24 9.05 9.12
C GLY A 139 1.88 9.02 9.78
N ASN A 140 1.71 9.77 10.87
CA ASN A 140 0.46 9.93 11.60
C ASN A 140 -0.27 8.61 11.91
N VAL A 141 0.48 7.60 12.38
CA VAL A 141 -0.10 6.29 12.66
C VAL A 141 -1.05 6.38 13.85
N VAL A 142 -2.30 6.01 13.61
CA VAL A 142 -3.35 5.89 14.62
C VAL A 142 -3.82 4.46 14.70
N LEU A 143 -3.75 3.84 15.87
CA LEU A 143 -4.35 2.55 16.15
C LEU A 143 -5.45 2.74 17.18
N HIS A 144 -6.67 2.34 16.85
CA HIS A 144 -7.83 2.41 17.73
C HIS A 144 -8.34 1.00 18.07
N ASN A 145 -8.31 0.63 19.34
CA ASN A 145 -8.98 -0.57 19.83
C ASN A 145 -10.43 -0.19 20.19
N VAL A 146 -11.37 -0.66 19.38
CA VAL A 146 -12.80 -0.32 19.49
C VAL A 146 -13.41 -0.91 20.76
N ILE A 147 -13.00 -2.11 21.14
CA ILE A 147 -13.56 -2.82 22.30
C ILE A 147 -13.14 -2.16 23.60
N LYS A 148 -11.85 -1.80 23.71
CA LYS A 148 -11.31 -1.12 24.89
C LYS A 148 -11.53 0.39 24.88
N GLN A 149 -11.92 0.96 23.75
CA GLN A 149 -11.98 2.42 23.53
C GLN A 149 -10.64 3.11 23.81
N GLU A 150 -9.55 2.45 23.41
CA GLU A 150 -8.19 2.96 23.51
C GLU A 150 -7.70 3.42 22.15
N THR A 151 -7.04 4.57 22.09
CA THR A 151 -6.43 5.11 20.88
C THR A 151 -4.94 5.30 21.13
N MET A 152 -4.12 4.75 20.25
CA MET A 152 -2.69 4.98 20.22
C MET A 152 -2.33 5.88 19.03
N GLU A 153 -1.43 6.83 19.26
CA GLU A 153 -0.83 7.68 18.24
C GLU A 153 0.69 7.50 18.26
N THR A 154 1.31 7.37 17.10
CA THR A 154 2.76 7.25 16.93
C THR A 154 3.17 7.65 15.51
N ASP A 155 4.47 7.85 15.27
CA ASP A 155 4.99 8.15 13.94
C ASP A 155 5.21 6.91 13.09
N THR A 156 5.60 5.79 13.70
CA THR A 156 5.90 4.54 12.99
C THR A 156 5.45 3.34 13.81
N LEU A 157 4.93 2.32 13.14
CA LEU A 157 4.48 1.08 13.73
C LEU A 157 4.93 -0.09 12.84
N TYR A 158 5.56 -1.08 13.44
CA TYR A 158 5.93 -2.34 12.80
C TYR A 158 4.96 -3.44 13.21
N TRP A 159 4.61 -4.30 12.27
CA TRP A 159 3.79 -5.47 12.50
C TRP A 159 4.49 -6.72 11.96
N ASP A 160 4.82 -7.62 12.86
CA ASP A 160 5.35 -8.95 12.59
C ASP A 160 4.17 -9.94 12.66
N GLN A 161 3.68 -10.36 11.50
CA GLN A 161 2.51 -11.26 11.43
C GLN A 161 2.81 -12.65 11.98
N THR A 162 4.05 -13.11 11.89
CA THR A 162 4.45 -14.43 12.36
C THR A 162 4.48 -14.50 13.87
N LYS A 163 4.94 -13.42 14.52
CA LYS A 163 4.96 -13.32 15.98
C LYS A 163 3.64 -12.79 16.55
N GLU A 164 2.69 -12.40 15.69
CA GLU A 164 1.46 -11.72 16.08
C GLU A 164 1.74 -10.52 17.00
N GLU A 165 2.81 -9.77 16.69
CA GLU A 165 3.31 -8.65 17.50
C GLU A 165 3.31 -7.36 16.69
N ILE A 166 2.83 -6.27 17.30
CA ILE A 166 3.08 -4.90 16.85
C ILE A 166 4.06 -4.21 17.80
N TYR A 167 4.98 -3.45 17.23
CA TYR A 167 6.01 -2.78 18.03
C TYR A 167 6.52 -1.51 17.37
N ASN A 168 7.13 -0.65 18.17
CA ASN A 168 7.93 0.48 17.72
C ASN A 168 8.98 0.87 18.78
N ASP A 169 9.87 1.77 18.40
CA ASP A 169 10.85 2.40 19.31
C ASP A 169 10.65 3.93 19.38
N CYS A 170 9.59 4.44 18.73
CA CYS A 170 9.25 5.85 18.65
C CYS A 170 8.45 6.32 19.86
N TYR A 171 8.14 7.63 19.87
CA TYR A 171 7.22 8.22 20.83
C TYR A 171 5.79 7.72 20.60
N VAL A 172 5.13 7.35 21.67
CA VAL A 172 3.76 6.81 21.68
C VAL A 172 2.91 7.55 22.69
N LYS A 173 1.68 7.84 22.31
CA LYS A 173 0.61 8.31 23.18
C LYS A 173 -0.53 7.31 23.16
N ILE A 174 -1.08 6.98 24.32
CA ILE A 174 -2.26 6.12 24.45
C ILE A 174 -3.31 6.87 25.25
N TYR A 175 -4.47 7.02 24.65
CA TYR A 175 -5.66 7.63 25.26
C TYR A 175 -6.68 6.54 25.55
N SER A 176 -7.25 6.55 26.74
CA SER A 176 -8.35 5.67 27.12
C SER A 176 -9.39 6.42 27.95
N SER A 177 -10.53 5.77 28.24
CA SER A 177 -11.50 6.28 29.20
C SER A 177 -10.90 6.47 30.59
N ASP A 178 -9.92 5.63 30.92
CA ASP A 178 -9.32 5.57 32.25
C ASP A 178 -8.16 6.54 32.44
N GLY A 179 -7.63 7.10 31.35
CA GLY A 179 -6.52 8.04 31.44
C GLY A 179 -5.70 8.20 30.18
N PHE A 180 -4.49 8.65 30.39
CA PHE A 180 -3.52 8.92 29.34
C PHE A 180 -2.17 8.35 29.70
N MET A 181 -1.53 7.66 28.76
CA MET A 181 -0.17 7.17 28.88
C MET A 181 0.67 7.67 27.70
N GLN A 182 1.92 7.94 27.96
CA GLN A 182 2.91 8.27 26.93
C GLN A 182 4.28 7.70 27.29
N GLY A 183 5.08 7.43 26.26
CA GLY A 183 6.40 6.88 26.45
C GLY A 183 7.14 6.69 25.13
N TYR A 184 8.28 6.06 25.19
CA TYR A 184 9.07 5.65 24.02
C TYR A 184 9.18 4.13 23.99
N GLY A 185 8.95 3.58 22.81
CA GLY A 185 8.98 2.15 22.59
C GLY A 185 7.74 1.43 23.12
N MET A 186 7.02 0.80 22.22
CA MET A 186 5.81 0.03 22.53
C MET A 186 5.94 -1.37 21.95
N ARG A 187 5.38 -2.35 22.66
CA ARG A 187 5.12 -3.71 22.18
C ARG A 187 3.74 -4.14 22.61
N SER A 188 3.03 -4.82 21.72
CA SER A 188 1.70 -5.38 21.97
C SER A 188 1.47 -6.60 21.10
N ASP A 189 0.44 -7.39 21.42
CA ASP A 189 -0.12 -8.29 20.41
C ASP A 189 -0.68 -7.48 19.23
N ASP A 190 -0.91 -8.13 18.10
CA ASP A 190 -1.33 -7.53 16.82
C ASP A 190 -2.71 -6.85 16.88
N ARG A 191 -3.46 -7.02 17.97
CA ARG A 191 -4.78 -6.44 18.21
C ARG A 191 -4.81 -5.40 19.32
N MET A 192 -3.63 -5.02 19.83
CA MET A 192 -3.47 -4.04 20.92
C MET A 192 -4.20 -4.42 22.22
N ARG A 193 -4.26 -5.70 22.56
CA ARG A 193 -4.89 -6.15 23.81
C ARG A 193 -3.99 -5.96 25.02
N ASN A 194 -2.67 -6.04 24.82
CA ASN A 194 -1.65 -6.10 25.89
C ASN A 194 -0.51 -5.09 25.66
N ALA A 195 -0.85 -3.84 25.32
CA ALA A 195 0.14 -2.81 25.04
C ALA A 195 1.03 -2.50 26.26
N ARG A 196 2.35 -2.49 26.05
CA ARG A 196 3.37 -2.16 27.04
C ARG A 196 4.27 -1.07 26.50
N LEU A 197 4.45 -0.01 27.27
CA LEU A 197 5.38 1.09 26.98
C LEU A 197 6.68 0.88 27.79
N ASN A 198 7.84 1.13 27.16
CA ASN A 198 9.14 0.91 27.79
C ASN A 198 9.57 2.08 28.68
N LYS A 199 9.52 3.30 28.17
CA LYS A 199 9.98 4.51 28.88
C LYS A 199 8.80 5.45 29.05
N VAL A 200 8.06 5.26 30.13
CA VAL A 200 6.84 6.03 30.42
C VAL A 200 7.16 7.28 31.22
N PHE A 201 6.40 8.36 30.99
CA PHE A 201 6.54 9.63 31.71
C PHE A 201 5.24 10.43 31.60
N ASN A 202 4.97 11.27 32.63
CA ASN A 202 3.84 12.19 32.67
C ASN A 202 2.49 11.53 32.38
N ASN A 203 2.28 10.36 32.95
CA ASN A 203 1.04 9.60 32.82
C ASN A 203 0.05 9.98 33.91
N TYR A 204 -1.24 9.80 33.65
CA TYR A 204 -2.29 9.99 34.66
C TYR A 204 -3.45 9.03 34.40
N VAL A 205 -4.20 8.77 35.46
CA VAL A 205 -5.41 7.96 35.43
C VAL A 205 -6.56 8.72 36.10
N PHE A 206 -7.77 8.53 35.60
CA PHE A 206 -8.98 9.07 36.22
C PHE A 206 -9.46 8.10 37.30
N VAL A 207 -9.85 8.65 38.43
CA VAL A 207 -10.45 7.89 39.53
C VAL A 207 -11.94 8.22 39.60
N GLU A 208 -12.76 7.24 39.29
CA GLU A 208 -14.22 7.44 39.18
C GLU A 208 -14.86 8.06 40.45
N LYS A 209 -14.39 7.68 41.65
CA LYS A 209 -15.00 8.10 42.90
C LYS A 209 -14.79 9.57 43.25
N ASP A 210 -13.67 10.15 42.81
CA ASP A 210 -13.28 11.51 43.22
C ASP A 210 -13.30 12.48 42.04
N THR A 211 -13.56 12.02 40.81
CA THR A 211 -13.43 12.79 39.55
C THR A 211 -12.10 13.55 39.44
N THR A 212 -11.09 13.09 40.16
CA THR A 212 -9.76 13.69 40.24
C THR A 212 -8.80 12.85 39.41
N ALA A 213 -7.97 13.48 38.57
CA ALA A 213 -6.89 12.80 37.89
C ALA A 213 -5.80 12.45 38.89
N VAL A 214 -5.43 11.18 38.94
CA VAL A 214 -4.28 10.71 39.69
C VAL A 214 -3.06 10.66 38.75
N ILE A 215 -1.99 11.31 39.17
CA ILE A 215 -0.74 11.34 38.44
C ILE A 215 0.02 10.04 38.74
N ILE A 216 0.27 9.22 37.76
CA ILE A 216 0.99 7.94 37.90
C ILE A 216 2.49 8.18 38.08
N ASP A 217 3.03 9.15 37.36
CA ASP A 217 4.39 9.65 37.52
C ASP A 217 4.35 11.10 37.96
N SER A 218 4.34 11.29 39.27
CA SER A 218 4.13 12.60 39.85
C SER A 218 5.39 13.46 39.99
N VAL A 219 6.56 12.87 39.84
CA VAL A 219 7.81 13.57 40.17
C VAL A 219 8.10 14.71 39.22
N ASN A 220 7.69 14.63 37.98
CA ASN A 220 7.96 15.63 36.96
C ASN A 220 6.75 16.05 36.14
N PHE A 221 5.55 15.68 36.53
CA PHE A 221 4.36 16.05 35.78
C PHE A 221 4.01 17.51 36.01
N ILE A 222 4.26 18.32 35.02
CA ILE A 222 3.95 19.76 35.01
C ILE A 222 2.89 20.06 33.92
N GLY A 223 2.41 19.04 33.22
CA GLY A 223 1.49 19.21 32.10
C GLY A 223 0.10 19.69 32.51
N PRO A 224 -0.58 20.39 31.63
CA PRO A 224 -1.97 20.74 31.85
C PRO A 224 -2.83 19.49 31.86
N PHE A 225 -3.76 19.40 32.80
CA PHE A 225 -4.77 18.35 32.77
C PHE A 225 -5.60 18.46 31.47
N PRO A 226 -5.93 17.35 30.80
CA PRO A 226 -6.81 17.41 29.65
C PRO A 226 -8.14 18.08 29.96
N LYS A 227 -8.69 18.82 29.03
CA LYS A 227 -10.00 19.48 29.17
C LYS A 227 -11.15 18.54 29.56
N LYS A 228 -10.99 17.22 29.35
CA LYS A 228 -11.96 16.19 29.75
C LYS A 228 -12.16 16.14 31.29
N ILE A 229 -11.12 16.42 32.06
CA ILE A 229 -11.21 16.42 33.53
C ILE A 229 -12.18 17.52 34.02
N ASN A 230 -12.18 18.65 33.31
CA ASN A 230 -13.08 19.79 33.69
C ASN A 230 -14.57 19.49 33.46
N LYS A 231 -14.91 18.37 32.76
CA LYS A 231 -16.32 17.96 32.61
C LYS A 231 -16.87 17.23 33.82
N PHE A 232 -16.00 16.78 34.73
CA PHE A 232 -16.37 16.01 35.91
C PHE A 232 -16.15 16.82 37.22
N ALA A 233 -15.72 18.07 37.11
CA ALA A 233 -15.73 18.98 38.25
C ALA A 233 -17.17 19.41 38.51
N PRO A 234 -17.66 19.39 39.76
CA PRO A 234 -19.04 19.73 40.12
C PRO A 234 -19.39 21.17 39.76
#